data_4a55300cd44113a615473b61aac8dfa5
#
_entry.id   4a55300cd44113a615473b61aac8dfa5
#
_cell.length_a   1.000
_cell.length_b   1.000
_cell.length_c   1.000
_cell.angle_alpha   90.00
_cell.angle_beta   90.00
_cell.angle_gamma   90.00
#
_symmetry.space_group_name_H-M   'P 1'
#
loop_
_entity.id
_entity.type
_entity.pdbx_description
1 polymer ?
#
loop_
_entity_poly.entity_id
_entity_poly.type
_entity_poly.pdbx_seq_one_letter_code
_entity_poly.pdbx_strand_id
1 'polypeptide(L)'
;KHIKKKDTINLELPLQYGTKISGHICQGHVDTVAKILSIKKIDKSFIFDFEIPKNERKNLIEKASICVNGISLTISKVTKKGFQIWIIPHTYKETNLSKLKKLCLVNIEIDILSKYVRNYFYEKK
;
A
#
# COMPACT_ATOMS: atom_id res chain seq x y z
N LYS A 1 1.42 -3.14 12.64
CA LYS A 1 0.99 -1.97 13.41
C LYS A 1 0.13 -2.41 14.58
N HIS A 2 0.35 -1.88 15.79
CA HIS A 2 -0.56 -2.11 16.92
C HIS A 2 -1.80 -1.22 16.78
N ILE A 3 -2.97 -1.85 16.76
CA ILE A 3 -4.27 -1.17 16.75
C ILE A 3 -4.64 -0.81 18.18
N LYS A 4 -5.06 0.43 18.40
CA LYS A 4 -5.53 0.93 19.69
C LYS A 4 -7.05 1.15 19.66
N LYS A 5 -7.68 1.17 20.84
CA LYS A 5 -9.10 1.55 20.98
C LYS A 5 -9.31 2.93 20.33
N LYS A 6 -10.36 3.08 19.52
CA LYS A 6 -10.71 4.26 18.72
C LYS A 6 -9.87 4.51 17.45
N ASP A 7 -8.94 3.63 17.08
CA ASP A 7 -8.32 3.71 15.75
C ASP A 7 -9.37 3.47 14.66
N THR A 8 -9.32 4.25 13.61
CA THR A 8 -10.12 4.01 12.39
C THR A 8 -9.40 2.98 11.53
N ILE A 9 -10.10 1.90 11.18
CA ILE A 9 -9.59 0.85 10.30
C ILE A 9 -10.42 0.79 9.02
N ASN A 10 -9.80 0.41 7.92
CA ASN A 10 -10.52 0.08 6.68
C ASN A 10 -11.06 -1.33 6.79
N LEU A 11 -12.28 -1.54 6.34
CA LEU A 11 -12.92 -2.86 6.25
C LEU A 11 -13.42 -3.05 4.82
N GLU A 12 -13.21 -4.22 4.29
CA GLU A 12 -13.70 -4.64 2.97
C GLU A 12 -14.42 -5.97 3.13
N LEU A 13 -15.53 -6.13 2.42
CA LEU A 13 -16.23 -7.40 2.35
C LEU A 13 -15.44 -8.39 1.49
N PRO A 14 -15.46 -9.69 1.81
CA PRO A 14 -14.77 -10.68 1.01
C PRO A 14 -15.36 -10.73 -0.41
N LEU A 15 -14.49 -10.96 -1.40
CA LEU A 15 -14.91 -11.17 -2.78
C LEU A 15 -15.82 -12.39 -2.87
N GLN A 16 -16.92 -12.26 -3.60
CA GLN A 16 -17.81 -13.37 -3.91
C GLN A 16 -17.53 -13.87 -5.33
N TYR A 17 -17.79 -15.16 -5.57
CA TYR A 17 -17.66 -15.73 -6.91
C TYR A 17 -18.52 -14.97 -7.92
N GLY A 18 -17.93 -14.60 -9.07
CA GLY A 18 -18.62 -13.83 -10.13
C GLY A 18 -18.67 -12.31 -9.90
N THR A 19 -18.16 -11.77 -8.80
CA THR A 19 -18.07 -10.32 -8.60
C THR A 19 -16.89 -9.71 -9.37
N LYS A 20 -16.99 -8.41 -9.69
CA LYS A 20 -15.90 -7.67 -10.32
C LYS A 20 -14.79 -7.39 -9.28
N ILE A 21 -13.54 -7.66 -9.66
CA ILE A 21 -12.38 -7.27 -8.84
C ILE A 21 -12.11 -5.78 -9.10
N SER A 22 -12.11 -4.99 -8.04
CA SER A 22 -11.71 -3.59 -8.08
C SER A 22 -10.32 -3.45 -7.46
N GLY A 23 -9.35 -2.99 -8.24
CA GLY A 23 -7.95 -2.93 -7.81
C GLY A 23 -7.18 -4.22 -8.14
N HIS A 24 -6.47 -4.81 -7.15
CA HIS A 24 -5.74 -6.07 -7.29
C HIS A 24 -6.13 -7.05 -6.18
N ILE A 25 -5.67 -8.29 -6.27
CA ILE A 25 -5.97 -9.33 -5.27
C ILE A 25 -5.19 -9.02 -3.98
N CYS A 26 -5.91 -8.54 -2.96
CA CYS A 26 -5.40 -8.35 -1.60
C CYS A 26 -5.88 -9.54 -0.74
N GLN A 27 -4.94 -10.18 -0.05
CA GLN A 27 -5.21 -11.39 0.74
C GLN A 27 -5.34 -11.08 2.25
N GLY A 28 -4.98 -9.86 2.67
CA GLY A 28 -4.84 -9.51 4.08
C GLY A 28 -3.55 -10.06 4.71
N HIS A 29 -2.58 -10.45 3.88
CA HIS A 29 -1.30 -11.00 4.31
C HIS A 29 -0.24 -9.90 4.38
N VAL A 30 -0.16 -9.23 5.52
CA VAL A 30 0.77 -8.12 5.74
C VAL A 30 2.22 -8.63 5.68
N ASP A 31 3.00 -8.12 4.73
CA ASP A 31 4.42 -8.45 4.58
C ASP A 31 5.31 -7.64 5.50
N THR A 32 4.98 -6.35 5.64
CA THR A 32 5.81 -5.41 6.39
C THR A 32 5.03 -4.17 6.83
N VAL A 33 5.73 -3.26 7.47
CA VAL A 33 5.20 -1.97 7.90
C VAL A 33 6.00 -0.86 7.24
N ALA A 34 5.31 0.12 6.68
CA ALA A 34 5.92 1.36 6.18
C ALA A 34 5.66 2.53 7.12
N LYS A 35 6.56 3.50 7.10
CA LYS A 35 6.44 4.76 7.82
C LYS A 35 6.15 5.89 6.83
N ILE A 36 5.16 6.73 7.12
CA ILE A 36 4.86 7.91 6.32
C ILE A 36 5.93 8.97 6.56
N LEU A 37 6.70 9.31 5.52
CA LEU A 37 7.72 10.37 5.56
C LEU A 37 7.14 11.75 5.35
N SER A 38 6.19 11.86 4.41
CA SER A 38 5.52 13.13 4.13
C SER A 38 4.13 12.90 3.51
N ILE A 39 3.27 13.88 3.68
CA ILE A 39 1.98 13.99 3.01
C ILE A 39 1.92 15.40 2.43
N LYS A 40 1.76 15.51 1.11
CA LYS A 40 1.65 16.78 0.40
C LYS A 40 0.32 16.84 -0.34
N LYS A 41 -0.42 17.92 -0.17
CA LYS A 41 -1.61 18.21 -0.98
C LYS A 41 -1.17 18.91 -2.26
N ILE A 42 -1.60 18.42 -3.41
CA ILE A 42 -1.40 19.03 -4.73
C ILE A 42 -2.78 19.11 -5.39
N ASP A 43 -3.27 20.30 -5.57
CA ASP A 43 -4.63 20.60 -6.02
C ASP A 43 -5.68 19.88 -5.15
N LYS A 44 -6.39 18.93 -5.76
CA LYS A 44 -7.40 18.11 -5.07
C LYS A 44 -6.87 16.77 -4.58
N SER A 45 -5.65 16.38 -4.96
CA SER A 45 -5.03 15.08 -4.65
C SER A 45 -3.98 15.18 -3.55
N PHE A 46 -3.50 14.04 -3.08
CA PHE A 46 -2.47 13.96 -2.05
C PHE A 46 -1.35 13.03 -2.51
N ILE A 47 -0.11 13.43 -2.25
CA ILE A 47 1.06 12.55 -2.40
C ILE A 47 1.49 12.09 -1.03
N PHE A 48 1.53 10.79 -0.85
CA PHE A 48 2.09 10.13 0.33
C PHE A 48 3.46 9.55 -0.04
N ASP A 49 4.47 9.86 0.76
CA ASP A 49 5.82 9.31 0.65
C ASP A 49 6.06 8.35 1.81
N PHE A 50 6.48 7.12 1.48
CA PHE A 50 6.64 6.05 2.44
C PHE A 50 8.08 5.56 2.52
N GLU A 51 8.53 5.28 3.72
CA GLU A 51 9.75 4.52 3.98
C GLU A 51 9.39 3.08 4.31
N ILE A 52 10.06 2.14 3.66
CA ILE A 52 9.90 0.69 3.85
C ILE A 52 11.27 0.07 4.20
N PRO A 53 11.35 -1.04 4.96
CA PRO A 53 12.58 -1.74 5.25
C PRO A 53 13.40 -2.03 3.99
N LYS A 54 14.73 -1.95 4.08
CA LYS A 54 15.63 -2.06 2.93
C LYS A 54 15.48 -3.38 2.17
N ASN A 55 15.26 -4.48 2.88
CA ASN A 55 15.07 -5.82 2.31
C ASN A 55 13.79 -5.93 1.47
N GLU A 56 12.77 -5.08 1.71
CA GLU A 56 11.50 -5.10 0.98
C GLU A 56 11.50 -4.20 -0.25
N ARG A 57 12.42 -3.23 -0.34
CA ARG A 57 12.47 -2.27 -1.47
C ARG A 57 12.63 -2.92 -2.83
N LYS A 58 13.28 -4.08 -2.88
CA LYS A 58 13.46 -4.88 -4.09
C LYS A 58 12.15 -5.42 -4.68
N ASN A 59 11.06 -5.37 -3.92
CA ASN A 59 9.72 -5.79 -4.33
C ASN A 59 8.89 -4.63 -4.89
N LEU A 60 9.41 -3.40 -4.85
CA LEU A 60 8.72 -2.20 -5.32
C LEU A 60 8.98 -1.99 -6.81
N ILE A 61 7.91 -1.84 -7.58
CA ILE A 61 7.94 -1.58 -9.02
C ILE A 61 7.06 -0.36 -9.30
N GLU A 62 7.55 0.61 -10.04
CA GLU A 62 6.72 1.75 -10.47
C GLU A 62 5.55 1.24 -11.31
N LYS A 63 4.38 1.84 -11.11
CA LYS A 63 3.10 1.48 -11.73
C LYS A 63 2.51 0.13 -11.26
N ALA A 64 3.21 -0.64 -10.44
CA ALA A 64 2.64 -1.84 -9.84
C ALA A 64 1.64 -1.49 -8.72
N SER A 65 0.79 -2.44 -8.41
CA SER A 65 -0.14 -2.37 -7.29
C SER A 65 0.56 -2.62 -5.96
N ILE A 66 0.03 -2.04 -4.90
CA ILE A 66 0.45 -2.26 -3.52
C ILE A 66 -0.74 -2.05 -2.60
N CYS A 67 -0.87 -2.88 -1.58
CA CYS A 67 -1.93 -2.73 -0.59
C CYS A 67 -1.40 -1.99 0.65
N VAL A 68 -2.03 -0.87 0.99
CA VAL A 68 -1.68 -0.03 2.15
C VAL A 68 -2.86 0.03 3.11
N ASN A 69 -2.73 -0.53 4.32
CA ASN A 69 -3.82 -0.63 5.29
C ASN A 69 -5.11 -1.25 4.70
N GLY A 70 -4.99 -2.24 3.83
CA GLY A 70 -6.14 -2.89 3.16
C GLY A 70 -6.65 -2.15 1.92
N ILE A 71 -6.00 -1.08 1.46
CA ILE A 71 -6.41 -0.31 0.29
C ILE A 71 -5.51 -0.65 -0.88
N SER A 72 -6.10 -1.09 -1.99
CA SER A 72 -5.39 -1.29 -3.27
C SER A 72 -5.01 0.05 -3.88
N LEU A 73 -3.71 0.30 -4.07
CA LEU A 73 -3.16 1.55 -4.58
C LEU A 73 -2.08 1.28 -5.62
N THR A 74 -1.69 2.31 -6.37
CA THR A 74 -0.65 2.22 -7.39
C THR A 74 0.60 2.99 -6.96
N ILE A 75 1.75 2.36 -7.04
CA ILE A 75 3.06 3.00 -6.82
C ILE A 75 3.30 4.00 -7.94
N SER A 76 3.30 5.30 -7.62
CA SER A 76 3.56 6.35 -8.61
C SER A 76 5.05 6.55 -8.88
N LYS A 77 5.89 6.28 -7.87
CA LYS A 77 7.35 6.42 -7.95
C LYS A 77 8.03 5.54 -6.89
N VAL A 78 9.13 4.89 -7.28
CA VAL A 78 10.04 4.23 -6.34
C VAL A 78 11.13 5.23 -5.94
N THR A 79 11.45 5.30 -4.64
CA THR A 79 12.43 6.22 -4.07
C THR A 79 13.57 5.46 -3.39
N LYS A 80 14.66 6.14 -3.03
CA LYS A 80 15.78 5.53 -2.28
C LYS A 80 15.36 4.92 -0.94
N LYS A 81 14.28 5.42 -0.31
CA LYS A 81 13.79 4.94 0.99
C LYS A 81 12.57 4.05 0.92
N GLY A 82 11.84 4.06 -0.21
CA GLY A 82 10.61 3.30 -0.39
C GLY A 82 9.83 3.74 -1.62
N PHE A 83 8.64 4.31 -1.47
CA PHE A 83 7.77 4.64 -2.61
C PHE A 83 6.84 5.81 -2.34
N GLN A 84 6.27 6.34 -3.41
CA GLN A 84 5.23 7.37 -3.39
C GLN A 84 3.93 6.84 -4.01
N ILE A 85 2.82 7.33 -3.50
CA ILE A 85 1.49 7.08 -4.02
C ILE A 85 0.75 8.41 -4.19
N TRP A 86 0.03 8.55 -5.30
CA TRP A 86 -0.95 9.62 -5.50
C TRP A 86 -2.32 9.13 -5.07
N ILE A 87 -2.96 9.87 -4.16
CA ILE A 87 -4.28 9.57 -3.62
C ILE A 87 -5.27 10.57 -4.16
N ILE A 88 -6.29 10.08 -4.87
CA ILE A 88 -7.39 10.91 -5.37
C ILE A 88 -8.31 11.32 -4.21
N PRO A 89 -9.06 12.43 -4.34
CA PRO A 89 -9.90 12.96 -3.27
C PRO A 89 -10.90 11.94 -2.69
N HIS A 90 -11.50 11.14 -3.55
CA HIS A 90 -12.45 10.09 -3.15
C HIS A 90 -11.79 9.08 -2.21
N THR A 91 -10.69 8.45 -2.63
CA THR A 91 -9.94 7.46 -1.81
C THR A 91 -9.46 8.07 -0.50
N TYR A 92 -8.96 9.32 -0.53
CA TYR A 92 -8.53 10.01 0.69
C TYR A 92 -9.66 10.16 1.70
N LYS A 93 -10.85 10.55 1.24
CA LYS A 93 -12.02 10.82 2.09
C LYS A 93 -12.64 9.52 2.64
N GLU A 94 -12.78 8.50 1.80
CA GLU A 94 -13.51 7.27 2.13
C GLU A 94 -12.66 6.24 2.89
N THR A 95 -11.38 6.53 3.15
CA THR A 95 -10.47 5.60 3.83
C THR A 95 -9.81 6.24 5.05
N ASN A 96 -9.13 5.40 5.85
CA ASN A 96 -8.39 5.90 7.01
C ASN A 96 -7.16 6.76 6.65
N LEU A 97 -6.82 6.89 5.36
CA LEU A 97 -5.70 7.73 4.90
C LEU A 97 -5.87 9.19 5.33
N SER A 98 -7.11 9.69 5.39
CA SER A 98 -7.43 11.05 5.86
C SER A 98 -7.09 11.30 7.33
N LYS A 99 -6.95 10.25 8.14
CA LYS A 99 -6.62 10.32 9.58
C LYS A 99 -5.13 10.12 9.86
N LEU A 100 -4.36 9.74 8.83
CA LEU A 100 -2.93 9.50 8.97
C LEU A 100 -2.12 10.80 8.94
N LYS A 101 -1.00 10.79 9.63
CA LYS A 101 -0.06 11.91 9.72
C LYS A 101 1.36 11.43 9.41
N LYS A 102 2.27 12.36 9.18
CA LYS A 102 3.71 12.07 9.12
C LYS A 102 4.13 11.24 10.33
N LEU A 103 5.01 10.28 10.12
CA LEU A 103 5.53 9.28 11.07
C LEU A 103 4.53 8.19 11.49
N CYS A 104 3.27 8.23 11.07
CA CYS A 104 2.37 7.09 11.24
C CYS A 104 2.92 5.87 10.53
N LEU A 105 2.68 4.70 11.14
CA LEU A 105 2.98 3.40 10.56
C LEU A 105 1.74 2.85 9.85
N VAL A 106 1.94 2.21 8.71
CA VAL A 106 0.90 1.56 7.91
C VAL A 106 1.32 0.13 7.56
N ASN A 107 0.35 -0.77 7.50
CA ASN A 107 0.58 -2.13 7.04
C ASN A 107 0.74 -2.13 5.53
N ILE A 108 1.67 -2.93 5.03
CA ILE A 108 1.95 -3.11 3.61
C ILE A 108 1.80 -4.58 3.25
N GLU A 109 1.02 -4.84 2.22
CA GLU A 109 0.97 -6.12 1.53
C GLU A 109 1.45 -5.90 0.09
N ILE A 110 2.46 -6.63 -0.32
CA ILE A 110 3.03 -6.58 -1.66
C ILE A 110 2.20 -7.47 -2.57
N ASP A 111 1.95 -7.01 -3.79
CA ASP A 111 1.20 -7.77 -4.78
C ASP A 111 1.77 -9.18 -4.93
N ILE A 112 0.91 -10.18 -4.77
CA ILE A 112 1.26 -11.60 -4.81
C ILE A 112 1.93 -11.98 -6.13
N LEU A 113 1.53 -11.36 -7.24
CA LEU A 113 2.16 -11.61 -8.56
C LEU A 113 3.63 -11.20 -8.56
N SER A 114 3.97 -10.06 -7.93
CA SER A 114 5.37 -9.64 -7.78
C SER A 114 6.20 -10.67 -7.00
N LYS A 115 5.61 -11.31 -5.98
CA LYS A 115 6.27 -12.36 -5.19
C LYS A 115 6.54 -13.62 -6.03
N TYR A 116 5.54 -14.09 -6.79
CA TYR A 116 5.68 -15.27 -7.65
C TYR A 116 6.71 -15.05 -8.77
N VAL A 117 6.61 -13.93 -9.49
CA VAL A 117 7.57 -13.60 -10.55
C VAL A 117 8.98 -13.58 -9.99
N ARG A 118 9.17 -12.92 -8.87
CA ARG A 118 10.47 -12.84 -8.22
C ARG A 118 10.99 -14.22 -7.82
N ASN A 119 10.18 -15.05 -7.14
CA ASN A 119 10.59 -16.38 -6.71
C ASN A 119 11.04 -17.22 -7.90
N TYR A 120 10.30 -17.18 -9.00
CA TYR A 120 10.64 -17.88 -10.23
C TYR A 120 12.02 -17.52 -10.79
N PHE A 121 12.44 -16.27 -10.73
CA PHE A 121 13.76 -15.85 -11.22
C PHE A 121 14.90 -16.10 -10.23
N TYR A 122 14.64 -16.21 -8.95
CA TYR A 122 15.67 -16.40 -7.93
C TYR A 122 15.91 -17.87 -7.56
N GLU A 123 14.92 -18.74 -7.71
CA GLU A 123 15.09 -20.19 -7.47
C GLU A 123 15.78 -20.95 -8.62
N LYS A 124 15.97 -20.30 -9.77
CA LYS A 124 16.71 -20.88 -10.91
C LYS A 124 18.22 -20.58 -10.90
N LYS A 125 18.73 -20.03 -9.82
CA LYS A 125 20.15 -19.85 -9.56
C LYS A 125 20.58 -20.76 -8.42
#